data_0d1f1135da720089e7331a8b1eac576b
#
_entry.id   0d1f1135da720089e7331a8b1eac576b
#
_cell.length_a   1.000
_cell.length_b   1.000
_cell.length_c   1.000
_cell.angle_alpha   90.00
_cell.angle_beta   90.00
_cell.angle_gamma   90.00
#
_symmetry.space_group_name_H-M   'P 1'
#
loop_
_entity.id
_entity.type
_entity.pdbx_description
1 polymer ?
#
loop_
_entity_poly.entity_id
_entity_poly.type
_entity_poly.pdbx_seq_one_letter_code
_entity_poly.pdbx_strand_id
1 'polypeptide(L)'
;MTLLEKTRKINAMLQNAAGKTVNFKEMADTLTDVIEANTYIVSRKGKLLGYSEALPIENDRMKQMLTERQFPEEYTQSLFNVGETSSNLEVSSQYTAFPIENSELFTKGLTTIVPIVGGGERLGTLILSRLESNFTDDDLLLAEYGGTVVGMEILHEKAEEIEEEARSRAVVQMAISSLSYSELEAIEHIFDELNGKEGLLVASKIADRVGITRSVIVNALRKLESAGVIDSRSLGMKGTFI
;
A
#
# COMPACT_ATOMS: atom_id res chain seq x y z
N MET A 1 17.90 -26.04 7.84
CA MET A 1 16.44 -26.30 7.86
C MET A 1 16.09 -27.20 6.68
N THR A 2 15.19 -28.15 6.88
CA THR A 2 14.63 -28.98 5.78
C THR A 2 13.66 -28.15 4.94
N LEU A 3 13.40 -28.54 3.70
CA LEU A 3 12.41 -27.88 2.84
C LEU A 3 11.03 -27.78 3.51
N LEU A 4 10.61 -28.84 4.21
CA LEU A 4 9.35 -28.87 4.94
C LEU A 4 9.30 -27.84 6.08
N GLU A 5 10.39 -27.64 6.82
CA GLU A 5 10.47 -26.63 7.87
C GLU A 5 10.41 -25.23 7.29
N LYS A 6 11.11 -24.97 6.18
CA LYS A 6 11.08 -23.72 5.44
C LYS A 6 9.65 -23.39 4.94
N THR A 7 8.98 -24.38 4.33
CA THR A 7 7.59 -24.22 3.86
C THR A 7 6.63 -23.93 5.03
N ARG A 8 6.80 -24.59 6.18
CA ARG A 8 5.98 -24.33 7.37
C ARG A 8 6.16 -22.92 7.91
N LYS A 9 7.37 -22.36 7.84
CA LYS A 9 7.61 -20.95 8.20
C LYS A 9 6.83 -19.99 7.29
N ILE A 10 6.82 -20.23 5.98
CA ILE A 10 6.03 -19.44 5.04
C ILE A 10 4.53 -19.56 5.34
N ASN A 11 4.03 -20.78 5.61
CA ASN A 11 2.62 -20.98 5.99
C ASN A 11 2.23 -20.25 7.27
N ALA A 12 3.13 -20.15 8.23
CA ALA A 12 2.86 -19.45 9.48
C ALA A 12 2.59 -17.95 9.29
N MET A 13 3.06 -17.33 8.18
CA MET A 13 2.73 -15.95 7.83
C MET A 13 1.21 -15.78 7.66
N LEU A 14 0.57 -16.67 6.91
CA LEU A 14 -0.89 -16.63 6.70
C LEU A 14 -1.68 -16.85 8.02
N GLN A 15 -1.19 -17.73 8.89
CA GLN A 15 -1.87 -18.01 10.16
C GLN A 15 -1.80 -16.84 11.14
N ASN A 16 -0.71 -16.06 11.09
CA ASN A 16 -0.51 -14.92 11.98
C ASN A 16 -1.19 -13.64 11.46
N ALA A 17 -1.55 -13.59 10.19
CA ALA A 17 -2.23 -12.46 9.57
C ALA A 17 -3.72 -12.36 9.94
N ALA A 18 -4.33 -13.42 10.47
CA ALA A 18 -5.76 -13.44 10.81
C ALA A 18 -6.14 -12.31 11.80
N GLY A 19 -6.80 -11.26 11.30
CA GLY A 19 -7.29 -10.12 12.09
C GLY A 19 -6.23 -9.07 12.45
N LYS A 20 -5.07 -9.06 11.77
CA LYS A 20 -4.03 -8.03 11.90
C LYS A 20 -3.77 -7.38 10.56
N THR A 21 -3.33 -6.12 10.58
CA THR A 21 -2.79 -5.44 9.40
C THR A 21 -1.66 -6.24 8.78
N VAL A 22 -1.70 -6.40 7.47
CA VAL A 22 -0.69 -7.09 6.68
C VAL A 22 0.69 -6.45 6.91
N ASN A 23 1.67 -7.26 7.28
CA ASN A 23 3.04 -6.82 7.51
C ASN A 23 3.98 -7.40 6.46
N PHE A 24 4.07 -6.73 5.31
CA PHE A 24 4.97 -7.14 4.22
C PHE A 24 6.46 -7.14 4.62
N LYS A 25 6.83 -6.40 5.66
CA LYS A 25 8.21 -6.43 6.18
C LYS A 25 8.50 -7.79 6.83
N GLU A 26 7.59 -8.30 7.68
CA GLU A 26 7.73 -9.62 8.30
C GLU A 26 7.71 -10.75 7.26
N MET A 27 6.92 -10.57 6.19
CA MET A 27 6.90 -11.52 5.07
C MET A 27 8.26 -11.54 4.35
N ALA A 28 8.83 -10.37 4.07
CA ALA A 28 10.15 -10.26 3.48
C ALA A 28 11.24 -10.85 4.38
N ASP A 29 11.18 -10.60 5.69
CA ASP A 29 12.11 -11.17 6.68
C ASP A 29 12.06 -12.71 6.67
N THR A 30 10.85 -13.27 6.64
CA THR A 30 10.67 -14.73 6.61
C THR A 30 11.22 -15.33 5.31
N LEU A 31 10.94 -14.71 4.16
CA LEU A 31 11.46 -15.16 2.87
C LEU A 31 12.98 -15.07 2.81
N THR A 32 13.56 -13.98 3.31
CA THR A 32 15.00 -13.80 3.42
C THR A 32 15.64 -14.90 4.27
N ASP A 33 15.05 -15.24 5.42
CA ASP A 33 15.55 -16.27 6.31
C ASP A 33 15.49 -17.69 5.71
N VAL A 34 14.41 -18.01 4.97
CA VAL A 34 14.25 -19.37 4.41
C VAL A 34 14.97 -19.57 3.09
N ILE A 35 15.12 -18.52 2.26
CA ILE A 35 15.77 -18.59 0.94
C ILE A 35 17.25 -18.19 1.02
N GLU A 36 17.64 -17.47 2.08
CA GLU A 36 18.99 -16.95 2.29
C GLU A 36 19.40 -15.98 1.16
N ALA A 37 18.49 -15.04 0.85
CA ALA A 37 18.65 -14.04 -0.19
C ALA A 37 18.02 -12.71 0.24
N ASN A 38 18.51 -11.60 -0.28
CA ASN A 38 17.79 -10.33 -0.15
C ASN A 38 16.44 -10.46 -0.84
N THR A 39 15.41 -9.93 -0.20
CA THR A 39 14.02 -10.06 -0.65
C THR A 39 13.37 -8.69 -0.75
N TYR A 40 12.81 -8.36 -1.90
CA TYR A 40 12.06 -7.13 -2.13
C TYR A 40 10.67 -7.48 -2.69
N ILE A 41 9.62 -7.00 -2.03
CA ILE A 41 8.22 -7.18 -2.43
C ILE A 41 7.77 -5.85 -3.03
N VAL A 42 7.54 -5.85 -4.35
CA VAL A 42 7.23 -4.64 -5.11
C VAL A 42 5.83 -4.75 -5.69
N SER A 43 5.01 -3.71 -5.47
CA SER A 43 3.66 -3.63 -6.02
C SER A 43 3.67 -3.43 -7.54
N ARG A 44 2.51 -3.58 -8.16
CA ARG A 44 2.30 -3.28 -9.58
C ARG A 44 2.73 -1.87 -10.00
N LYS A 45 2.70 -0.90 -9.09
CA LYS A 45 3.08 0.50 -9.35
C LYS A 45 4.52 0.83 -8.96
N GLY A 46 5.34 -0.18 -8.67
CA GLY A 46 6.73 0.00 -8.25
C GLY A 46 6.91 0.41 -6.78
N LYS A 47 5.83 0.49 -6.00
CA LYS A 47 5.93 0.77 -4.57
C LYS A 47 6.54 -0.44 -3.85
N LEU A 48 7.56 -0.20 -3.05
CA LEU A 48 8.19 -1.21 -2.19
C LEU A 48 7.28 -1.46 -0.97
N LEU A 49 6.59 -2.58 -0.97
CA LEU A 49 5.68 -2.99 0.10
C LEU A 49 6.46 -3.45 1.33
N GLY A 50 7.45 -4.32 1.11
CA GLY A 50 8.35 -4.82 2.15
C GLY A 50 9.68 -5.24 1.57
N TYR A 51 10.72 -5.24 2.40
CA TYR A 51 12.03 -5.75 2.02
C TYR A 51 12.80 -6.26 3.24
N SER A 52 13.74 -7.16 2.97
CA SER A 52 14.71 -7.65 3.94
C SER A 52 16.01 -7.99 3.23
N GLU A 53 17.14 -7.69 3.85
CA GLU A 53 18.46 -7.88 3.28
C GLU A 53 19.27 -8.84 4.13
N ALA A 54 19.62 -10.00 3.55
CA ALA A 54 20.60 -10.93 4.14
C ALA A 54 22.04 -10.37 4.00
N LEU A 55 22.27 -9.65 2.89
CA LEU A 55 23.51 -8.95 2.60
C LEU A 55 23.20 -7.53 2.13
N PRO A 56 23.55 -6.49 2.90
CA PRO A 56 23.33 -5.11 2.49
C PRO A 56 24.06 -4.78 1.19
N ILE A 57 23.36 -4.23 0.21
CA ILE A 57 23.93 -3.71 -1.03
C ILE A 57 24.13 -2.21 -0.84
N GLU A 58 25.34 -1.82 -0.41
CA GLU A 58 25.67 -0.42 -0.17
C GLU A 58 25.85 0.35 -1.48
N ASN A 59 24.79 1.07 -1.87
CA ASN A 59 24.79 1.98 -3.00
C ASN A 59 23.80 3.10 -2.73
N ASP A 60 24.14 4.34 -3.10
CA ASP A 60 23.29 5.51 -2.83
C ASP A 60 21.95 5.43 -3.54
N ARG A 61 21.90 4.89 -4.77
CA ARG A 61 20.66 4.68 -5.52
C ARG A 61 19.75 3.66 -4.83
N MET A 62 20.30 2.54 -4.35
CA MET A 62 19.53 1.55 -3.60
C MET A 62 19.03 2.17 -2.28
N LYS A 63 19.88 2.87 -1.54
CA LYS A 63 19.48 3.58 -0.31
C LYS A 63 18.34 4.57 -0.57
N GLN A 64 18.40 5.31 -1.68
CA GLN A 64 17.31 6.21 -2.07
C GLN A 64 16.02 5.43 -2.35
N MET A 65 16.05 4.38 -3.18
CA MET A 65 14.89 3.57 -3.48
C MET A 65 14.25 2.94 -2.23
N LEU A 66 15.08 2.46 -1.29
CA LEU A 66 14.60 1.92 -0.01
C LEU A 66 13.98 3.00 0.88
N THR A 67 14.56 4.21 0.90
CA THR A 67 14.07 5.35 1.68
C THR A 67 12.76 5.90 1.12
N GLU A 68 12.70 6.10 -0.19
CA GLU A 68 11.50 6.57 -0.91
C GLU A 68 10.43 5.50 -1.04
N ARG A 69 10.79 4.24 -0.77
CA ARG A 69 9.94 3.05 -0.95
C ARG A 69 9.34 2.96 -2.35
N GLN A 70 10.12 3.36 -3.36
CA GLN A 70 9.68 3.40 -4.75
C GLN A 70 10.80 2.97 -5.69
N PHE A 71 10.51 2.02 -6.58
CA PHE A 71 11.39 1.63 -7.68
C PHE A 71 11.17 2.53 -8.89
N PRO A 72 12.20 2.77 -9.72
CA PRO A 72 12.09 3.54 -10.95
C PRO A 72 11.03 2.95 -11.88
N GLU A 73 10.28 3.81 -12.57
CA GLU A 73 9.19 3.38 -13.44
C GLU A 73 9.65 2.47 -14.57
N GLU A 74 10.76 2.81 -15.23
CA GLU A 74 11.35 2.00 -16.31
C GLU A 74 11.71 0.59 -15.84
N TYR A 75 12.31 0.47 -14.65
CA TYR A 75 12.64 -0.83 -14.07
C TYR A 75 11.37 -1.60 -13.71
N THR A 76 10.40 -0.94 -13.12
CA THR A 76 9.10 -1.54 -12.78
C THR A 76 8.39 -2.06 -14.02
N GLN A 77 8.35 -1.29 -15.10
CA GLN A 77 7.75 -1.71 -16.37
C GLN A 77 8.49 -2.90 -16.99
N SER A 78 9.83 -2.92 -16.92
CA SER A 78 10.62 -4.05 -17.42
C SER A 78 10.29 -5.35 -16.68
N LEU A 79 10.11 -5.29 -15.35
CA LEU A 79 9.73 -6.43 -14.53
C LEU A 79 8.36 -7.01 -14.90
N PHE A 80 7.44 -6.18 -15.41
CA PHE A 80 6.12 -6.62 -15.87
C PHE A 80 6.17 -7.51 -17.12
N ASN A 81 7.23 -7.39 -17.93
CA ASN A 81 7.43 -8.24 -19.10
C ASN A 81 7.87 -9.66 -18.72
N VAL A 82 8.26 -9.88 -17.47
CA VAL A 82 8.61 -11.20 -16.94
C VAL A 82 7.32 -11.91 -16.54
N GLY A 83 6.81 -12.79 -17.41
CA GLY A 83 5.54 -13.52 -17.21
C GLY A 83 5.65 -14.75 -16.32
N GLU A 84 6.85 -15.34 -16.23
CA GLU A 84 7.15 -16.56 -15.45
C GLU A 84 8.39 -16.31 -14.58
N THR A 85 8.64 -17.16 -13.60
CA THR A 85 9.84 -17.08 -12.76
C THR A 85 11.10 -17.12 -13.61
N SER A 86 11.92 -16.09 -13.49
CA SER A 86 13.22 -15.95 -14.15
C SER A 86 14.32 -16.00 -13.11
N SER A 87 15.07 -17.07 -13.07
CA SER A 87 16.05 -17.34 -12.02
C SER A 87 17.49 -17.15 -12.49
N ASN A 88 18.39 -16.93 -11.54
CA ASN A 88 19.84 -16.86 -11.76
C ASN A 88 20.27 -15.85 -12.82
N LEU A 89 19.57 -14.72 -12.89
CA LEU A 89 19.90 -13.63 -13.80
C LEU A 89 21.19 -12.95 -13.32
N GLU A 90 22.18 -12.88 -14.18
CA GLU A 90 23.46 -12.25 -13.89
C GLU A 90 23.35 -10.72 -13.77
N VAL A 91 24.39 -10.08 -13.23
CA VAL A 91 24.44 -8.62 -13.03
C VAL A 91 24.32 -7.85 -14.34
N SER A 92 24.70 -8.44 -15.47
CA SER A 92 24.54 -7.88 -16.82
C SER A 92 23.09 -7.81 -17.32
N SER A 93 22.18 -8.51 -16.66
CA SER A 93 20.75 -8.52 -17.02
C SER A 93 20.08 -7.16 -16.73
N GLN A 94 19.18 -6.72 -17.61
CA GLN A 94 18.33 -5.54 -17.35
C GLN A 94 17.41 -5.70 -16.14
N TYR A 95 17.21 -6.92 -15.66
CA TYR A 95 16.39 -7.25 -14.50
C TYR A 95 17.19 -7.39 -13.20
N THR A 96 18.49 -7.07 -13.24
CA THR A 96 19.35 -7.22 -12.06
C THR A 96 18.90 -6.33 -10.91
N ALA A 97 18.94 -6.87 -9.70
CA ALA A 97 18.75 -6.10 -8.46
C ALA A 97 20.03 -5.39 -8.01
N PHE A 98 21.18 -5.69 -8.66
CA PHE A 98 22.45 -5.09 -8.33
C PHE A 98 22.67 -3.78 -9.07
N PRO A 99 23.41 -2.81 -8.46
CA PRO A 99 23.74 -1.55 -9.12
C PRO A 99 24.64 -1.78 -10.35
N ILE A 100 24.22 -1.30 -11.49
CA ILE A 100 25.00 -1.41 -12.74
C ILE A 100 26.29 -0.59 -12.63
N GLU A 101 26.25 0.52 -11.92
CA GLU A 101 27.38 1.43 -11.72
C GLU A 101 28.55 0.78 -10.97
N ASN A 102 28.27 -0.23 -10.14
CA ASN A 102 29.24 -0.96 -9.33
C ASN A 102 29.26 -2.45 -9.67
N SER A 103 28.92 -2.81 -10.92
CA SER A 103 28.82 -4.20 -11.36
C SER A 103 30.09 -5.02 -11.10
N GLU A 104 31.27 -4.37 -11.13
CA GLU A 104 32.56 -5.01 -10.84
C GLU A 104 32.66 -5.56 -9.42
N LEU A 105 31.94 -4.95 -8.45
CA LEU A 105 31.91 -5.41 -7.06
C LEU A 105 30.96 -6.60 -6.86
N PHE A 106 30.03 -6.79 -7.78
CA PHE A 106 28.97 -7.80 -7.68
C PHE A 106 29.01 -8.83 -8.81
N THR A 107 30.20 -9.11 -9.38
CA THR A 107 30.36 -9.99 -10.55
C THR A 107 29.71 -11.36 -10.44
N LYS A 108 29.49 -11.84 -9.19
CA LYS A 108 28.80 -13.10 -8.88
C LYS A 108 27.37 -12.87 -8.37
N GLY A 109 26.83 -11.66 -8.53
CA GLY A 109 25.49 -11.34 -8.11
C GLY A 109 24.44 -12.02 -8.99
N LEU A 110 23.49 -12.69 -8.38
CA LEU A 110 22.39 -13.36 -9.07
C LEU A 110 21.05 -12.79 -8.61
N THR A 111 20.18 -12.54 -9.54
CA THR A 111 18.82 -12.06 -9.29
C THR A 111 17.81 -13.10 -9.76
N THR A 112 16.76 -13.29 -8.98
CA THR A 112 15.59 -14.08 -9.35
C THR A 112 14.36 -13.21 -9.26
N ILE A 113 13.54 -13.23 -10.31
CA ILE A 113 12.29 -12.49 -10.43
C ILE A 113 11.14 -13.47 -10.40
N VAL A 114 10.23 -13.28 -9.45
CA VAL A 114 9.02 -14.10 -9.32
C VAL A 114 7.79 -13.20 -9.50
N PRO A 115 6.95 -13.46 -10.51
CA PRO A 115 5.68 -12.77 -10.68
C PRO A 115 4.73 -13.07 -9.50
N ILE A 116 4.21 -12.03 -8.85
CA ILE A 116 3.14 -12.17 -7.87
C ILE A 116 1.82 -12.05 -8.60
N VAL A 117 1.08 -13.15 -8.69
CA VAL A 117 -0.22 -13.21 -9.38
C VAL A 117 -1.29 -13.68 -8.40
N GLY A 118 -2.46 -13.06 -8.45
CA GLY A 118 -3.61 -13.45 -7.64
C GLY A 118 -4.90 -12.98 -8.29
N GLY A 119 -5.96 -13.82 -8.21
CA GLY A 119 -7.24 -13.51 -8.85
C GLY A 119 -7.18 -13.36 -10.38
N GLY A 120 -6.17 -13.95 -11.03
CA GLY A 120 -5.95 -13.80 -12.47
C GLY A 120 -5.23 -12.51 -12.88
N GLU A 121 -4.84 -11.68 -11.93
CA GLU A 121 -4.14 -10.41 -12.20
C GLU A 121 -2.70 -10.43 -11.68
N ARG A 122 -1.81 -9.70 -12.37
CA ARG A 122 -0.48 -9.39 -11.85
C ARG A 122 -0.58 -8.35 -10.75
N LEU A 123 -0.23 -8.72 -9.53
CA LEU A 123 -0.32 -7.87 -8.34
C LEU A 123 0.98 -7.16 -8.02
N GLY A 124 2.10 -7.79 -8.35
CA GLY A 124 3.42 -7.27 -8.03
C GLY A 124 4.54 -8.17 -8.51
N THR A 125 5.71 -7.97 -7.94
CA THR A 125 6.92 -8.74 -8.23
C THR A 125 7.68 -9.01 -6.94
N LEU A 126 8.08 -10.26 -6.72
CA LEU A 126 9.06 -10.63 -5.73
C LEU A 126 10.42 -10.67 -6.39
N ILE A 127 11.37 -9.90 -5.88
CA ILE A 127 12.75 -9.83 -6.36
C ILE A 127 13.63 -10.43 -5.28
N LEU A 128 14.42 -11.42 -5.67
CA LEU A 128 15.41 -12.05 -4.80
C LEU A 128 16.81 -11.79 -5.34
N SER A 129 17.77 -11.51 -4.46
CA SER A 129 19.16 -11.38 -4.88
C SER A 129 20.12 -11.94 -3.85
N ARG A 130 21.20 -12.58 -4.32
CA ARG A 130 22.31 -13.06 -3.49
C ARG A 130 23.61 -13.14 -4.26
N LEU A 131 24.70 -13.32 -3.55
CA LEU A 131 26.02 -13.51 -4.12
C LEU A 131 26.44 -14.97 -4.08
N GLU A 132 27.30 -15.36 -5.05
CA GLU A 132 28.12 -16.59 -5.05
C GLU A 132 27.42 -17.93 -5.27
N SER A 133 26.11 -18.08 -4.99
CA SER A 133 25.42 -19.37 -5.13
C SER A 133 24.18 -19.24 -6.01
N ASN A 134 23.97 -20.22 -6.90
CA ASN A 134 22.77 -20.30 -7.71
C ASN A 134 21.55 -20.59 -6.85
N PHE A 135 20.41 -20.01 -7.22
CA PHE A 135 19.10 -20.43 -6.71
C PHE A 135 18.81 -21.85 -7.21
N THR A 136 18.55 -22.73 -6.28
CA THR A 136 18.21 -24.15 -6.53
C THR A 136 16.72 -24.31 -6.78
N ASP A 137 16.29 -25.48 -7.25
CA ASP A 137 14.88 -25.80 -7.43
C ASP A 137 14.07 -25.66 -6.12
N ASP A 138 14.68 -26.03 -4.97
CA ASP A 138 14.08 -25.84 -3.65
C ASP A 138 13.88 -24.36 -3.32
N ASP A 139 14.87 -23.50 -3.67
CA ASP A 139 14.77 -22.04 -3.48
C ASP A 139 13.67 -21.45 -4.36
N LEU A 140 13.57 -21.91 -5.62
CA LEU A 140 12.55 -21.45 -6.56
C LEU A 140 11.15 -21.87 -6.11
N LEU A 141 10.99 -23.10 -5.64
CA LEU A 141 9.73 -23.58 -5.07
C LEU A 141 9.30 -22.73 -3.88
N LEU A 142 10.23 -22.40 -2.96
CA LEU A 142 9.95 -21.54 -1.82
C LEU A 142 9.61 -20.11 -2.25
N ALA A 143 10.29 -19.59 -3.28
CA ALA A 143 10.07 -18.25 -3.81
C ALA A 143 8.70 -18.13 -4.48
N GLU A 144 8.32 -19.08 -5.32
CA GLU A 144 7.00 -19.10 -5.98
C GLU A 144 5.88 -19.29 -4.97
N TYR A 145 6.08 -20.18 -4.01
CA TYR A 145 5.14 -20.37 -2.92
C TYR A 145 5.00 -19.10 -2.06
N GLY A 146 6.13 -18.47 -1.70
CA GLY A 146 6.16 -17.17 -1.01
C GLY A 146 5.46 -16.09 -1.82
N GLY A 147 5.70 -16.01 -3.12
CA GLY A 147 5.01 -15.11 -4.04
C GLY A 147 3.49 -15.31 -4.03
N THR A 148 3.03 -16.55 -4.00
CA THR A 148 1.60 -16.89 -3.88
C THR A 148 1.02 -16.37 -2.56
N VAL A 149 1.71 -16.64 -1.44
CA VAL A 149 1.30 -16.17 -0.10
C VAL A 149 1.24 -14.63 -0.05
N VAL A 150 2.25 -13.95 -0.57
CA VAL A 150 2.26 -12.47 -0.68
C VAL A 150 1.11 -11.99 -1.56
N GLY A 151 0.81 -12.68 -2.66
CA GLY A 151 -0.32 -12.34 -3.54
C GLY A 151 -1.67 -12.43 -2.82
N MET A 152 -1.87 -13.43 -1.97
CA MET A 152 -3.08 -13.57 -1.14
C MET A 152 -3.22 -12.37 -0.18
N GLU A 153 -2.14 -11.94 0.44
CA GLU A 153 -2.14 -10.80 1.37
C GLU A 153 -2.40 -9.48 0.66
N ILE A 154 -1.84 -9.27 -0.55
CA ILE A 154 -2.16 -8.07 -1.36
C ILE A 154 -3.65 -8.05 -1.74
N LEU A 155 -4.24 -9.20 -2.06
CA LEU A 155 -5.68 -9.28 -2.35
C LEU A 155 -6.53 -9.02 -1.11
N HIS A 156 -6.09 -9.50 0.05
CA HIS A 156 -6.77 -9.24 1.32
C HIS A 156 -6.77 -7.75 1.67
N GLU A 157 -5.60 -7.09 1.61
CA GLU A 157 -5.48 -5.64 1.83
C GLU A 157 -6.40 -4.85 0.88
N LYS A 158 -6.41 -5.20 -0.41
CA LYS A 158 -7.32 -4.56 -1.38
C LYS A 158 -8.80 -4.79 -1.05
N ALA A 159 -9.18 -5.97 -0.58
CA ALA A 159 -10.56 -6.26 -0.21
C ALA A 159 -10.99 -5.45 1.02
N GLU A 160 -10.11 -5.31 2.02
CA GLU A 160 -10.35 -4.45 3.19
C GLU A 160 -10.49 -2.97 2.80
N GLU A 161 -9.62 -2.45 1.91
CA GLU A 161 -9.73 -1.08 1.41
C GLU A 161 -11.08 -0.84 0.71
N ILE A 162 -11.51 -1.76 -0.17
CA ILE A 162 -12.79 -1.66 -0.88
C ILE A 162 -13.97 -1.70 0.11
N GLU A 163 -13.91 -2.57 1.12
CA GLU A 163 -14.95 -2.65 2.14
C GLU A 163 -15.05 -1.38 2.98
N GLU A 164 -13.90 -0.82 3.39
CA GLU A 164 -13.82 0.44 4.13
C GLU A 164 -14.37 1.61 3.32
N GLU A 165 -13.99 1.72 2.03
CA GLU A 165 -14.55 2.74 1.13
C GLU A 165 -16.07 2.57 0.95
N ALA A 166 -16.54 1.34 0.77
CA ALA A 166 -17.97 1.08 0.62
C ALA A 166 -18.74 1.45 1.89
N ARG A 167 -18.18 1.14 3.06
CA ARG A 167 -18.74 1.51 4.38
C ARG A 167 -18.80 3.02 4.53
N SER A 168 -17.70 3.72 4.23
CA SER A 168 -17.64 5.18 4.30
C SER A 168 -18.65 5.84 3.37
N ARG A 169 -18.75 5.37 2.12
CA ARG A 169 -19.76 5.85 1.16
C ARG A 169 -21.19 5.62 1.65
N ALA A 170 -21.47 4.47 2.25
CA ALA A 170 -22.80 4.17 2.79
C ALA A 170 -23.18 5.11 3.94
N VAL A 171 -22.24 5.41 4.85
CA VAL A 171 -22.42 6.36 5.94
C VAL A 171 -22.74 7.75 5.41
N VAL A 172 -21.95 8.26 4.45
CA VAL A 172 -22.18 9.55 3.80
C VAL A 172 -23.56 9.58 3.11
N GLN A 173 -23.91 8.53 2.37
CA GLN A 173 -25.21 8.47 1.68
C GLN A 173 -26.40 8.48 2.64
N MET A 174 -26.30 7.77 3.77
CA MET A 174 -27.31 7.82 4.84
C MET A 174 -27.43 9.21 5.47
N ALA A 175 -26.31 9.86 5.73
CA ALA A 175 -26.28 11.22 6.25
C ALA A 175 -26.96 12.21 5.30
N ILE A 176 -26.61 12.19 4.01
CA ILE A 176 -27.21 13.04 2.97
C ILE A 176 -28.71 12.77 2.89
N SER A 177 -29.15 11.52 2.91
CA SER A 177 -30.58 11.14 2.83
C SER A 177 -31.41 11.64 4.03
N SER A 178 -30.78 11.96 5.16
CA SER A 178 -31.42 12.53 6.33
C SER A 178 -31.62 14.05 6.27
N LEU A 179 -30.96 14.72 5.31
CA LEU A 179 -31.03 16.15 5.16
C LEU A 179 -32.30 16.60 4.40
N SER A 180 -32.90 17.70 4.82
CA SER A 180 -33.90 18.41 4.01
C SER A 180 -33.24 19.12 2.83
N TYR A 181 -34.05 19.55 1.86
CA TYR A 181 -33.53 20.29 0.69
C TYR A 181 -32.69 21.50 1.10
N SER A 182 -33.19 22.33 2.04
CA SER A 182 -32.46 23.51 2.49
C SER A 182 -31.18 23.17 3.29
N GLU A 183 -31.16 22.04 3.99
CA GLU A 183 -29.97 21.57 4.70
C GLU A 183 -28.92 21.04 3.70
N LEU A 184 -29.36 20.38 2.63
CA LEU A 184 -28.45 19.92 1.56
C LEU A 184 -27.80 21.12 0.86
N GLU A 185 -28.60 22.14 0.46
CA GLU A 185 -28.10 23.39 -0.10
C GLU A 185 -27.08 24.08 0.85
N ALA A 186 -27.40 24.09 2.16
CA ALA A 186 -26.48 24.61 3.16
C ALA A 186 -25.15 23.86 3.20
N ILE A 187 -25.15 22.53 3.06
CA ILE A 187 -23.94 21.72 3.05
C ILE A 187 -23.07 22.01 1.83
N GLU A 188 -23.64 22.16 0.65
CA GLU A 188 -22.91 22.55 -0.56
C GLU A 188 -22.14 23.84 -0.33
N HIS A 189 -22.80 24.87 0.19
CA HIS A 189 -22.13 26.15 0.50
C HIS A 189 -21.11 26.09 1.63
N ILE A 190 -21.30 25.19 2.61
CA ILE A 190 -20.32 24.96 3.68
C ILE A 190 -19.04 24.36 3.10
N PHE A 191 -19.16 23.34 2.24
CA PHE A 191 -17.99 22.72 1.64
C PHE A 191 -17.30 23.62 0.61
N ASP A 192 -18.03 24.45 -0.12
CA ASP A 192 -17.45 25.48 -1.01
C ASP A 192 -16.61 26.52 -0.24
N GLU A 193 -17.00 26.84 1.01
CA GLU A 193 -16.25 27.75 1.87
C GLU A 193 -15.00 27.10 2.49
N LEU A 194 -15.03 25.76 2.65
CA LEU A 194 -13.89 25.00 3.13
C LEU A 194 -12.86 24.85 2.02
N ASN A 195 -11.79 25.62 2.05
CA ASN A 195 -10.65 25.49 1.13
C ASN A 195 -9.76 24.29 1.50
N GLY A 196 -10.33 23.08 1.66
CA GLY A 196 -9.58 21.88 2.04
C GLY A 196 -10.41 20.90 2.87
N LYS A 197 -9.72 20.09 3.64
CA LYS A 197 -10.35 19.04 4.48
C LYS A 197 -10.86 19.57 5.81
N GLU A 198 -10.37 20.71 6.26
CA GLU A 198 -10.72 21.33 7.54
C GLU A 198 -10.71 22.86 7.44
N GLY A 199 -11.46 23.53 8.30
CA GLY A 199 -11.50 24.99 8.31
C GLY A 199 -12.44 25.56 9.35
N LEU A 200 -12.35 26.89 9.54
CA LEU A 200 -13.20 27.64 10.44
C LEU A 200 -14.38 28.24 9.67
N LEU A 201 -15.58 27.84 10.05
CA LEU A 201 -16.83 28.34 9.47
C LEU A 201 -17.58 29.26 10.43
N VAL A 202 -18.12 30.35 9.88
CA VAL A 202 -19.02 31.25 10.62
C VAL A 202 -20.41 31.10 10.01
N ALA A 203 -21.27 30.31 10.66
CA ALA A 203 -22.60 29.97 10.15
C ALA A 203 -23.47 31.19 9.80
N SER A 204 -23.37 32.31 10.55
CA SER A 204 -24.09 33.55 10.23
C SER A 204 -23.63 34.17 8.91
N LYS A 205 -22.32 34.18 8.63
CA LYS A 205 -21.79 34.74 7.37
C LYS A 205 -22.24 33.94 6.15
N ILE A 206 -22.27 32.60 6.28
CA ILE A 206 -22.75 31.73 5.21
C ILE A 206 -24.25 31.96 5.02
N ALA A 207 -25.03 31.96 6.11
CA ALA A 207 -26.47 32.17 6.11
C ALA A 207 -26.85 33.51 5.41
N ASP A 208 -26.18 34.62 5.77
CA ASP A 208 -26.41 35.95 5.19
C ASP A 208 -26.10 35.98 3.69
N ARG A 209 -25.06 35.30 3.25
CA ARG A 209 -24.62 35.28 1.85
C ARG A 209 -25.56 34.45 0.96
N VAL A 210 -26.09 33.33 1.47
CA VAL A 210 -26.87 32.37 0.68
C VAL A 210 -28.37 32.57 0.83
N GLY A 211 -28.81 33.39 1.80
CA GLY A 211 -30.22 33.65 2.02
C GLY A 211 -30.95 32.55 2.79
N ILE A 212 -30.22 31.71 3.52
CA ILE A 212 -30.77 30.66 4.41
C ILE A 212 -30.62 31.07 5.87
N THR A 213 -31.31 30.39 6.78
CA THR A 213 -31.21 30.74 8.19
C THR A 213 -30.01 30.04 8.85
N ARG A 214 -29.40 30.67 9.84
CA ARG A 214 -28.31 30.10 10.64
C ARG A 214 -28.70 28.74 11.22
N SER A 215 -29.97 28.55 11.62
CA SER A 215 -30.45 27.32 12.19
C SER A 215 -30.39 26.14 11.23
N VAL A 216 -30.64 26.37 9.94
CA VAL A 216 -30.50 25.34 8.88
C VAL A 216 -29.06 24.87 8.80
N ILE A 217 -28.09 25.79 8.75
CA ILE A 217 -26.67 25.46 8.72
C ILE A 217 -26.26 24.65 9.96
N VAL A 218 -26.63 25.09 11.15
CA VAL A 218 -26.29 24.40 12.41
C VAL A 218 -26.92 23.03 12.49
N ASN A 219 -28.18 22.87 12.00
CA ASN A 219 -28.84 21.56 11.98
C ASN A 219 -28.19 20.61 10.97
N ALA A 220 -27.83 21.12 9.79
CA ALA A 220 -27.12 20.34 8.78
C ALA A 220 -25.79 19.80 9.32
N LEU A 221 -24.97 20.67 9.90
CA LEU A 221 -23.70 20.29 10.54
C LEU A 221 -23.90 19.24 11.64
N ARG A 222 -24.90 19.45 12.54
CA ARG A 222 -25.20 18.49 13.61
C ARG A 222 -25.61 17.11 13.08
N LYS A 223 -26.35 17.07 11.97
CA LYS A 223 -26.75 15.79 11.35
C LYS A 223 -25.55 15.06 10.77
N LEU A 224 -24.65 15.77 10.07
CA LEU A 224 -23.41 15.18 9.55
C LEU A 224 -22.48 14.70 10.66
N GLU A 225 -22.34 15.48 11.73
CA GLU A 225 -21.56 15.12 12.92
C GLU A 225 -22.15 13.89 13.61
N SER A 226 -23.48 13.87 13.83
CA SER A 226 -24.18 12.71 14.42
C SER A 226 -24.07 11.45 13.59
N ALA A 227 -23.92 11.58 12.27
CA ALA A 227 -23.68 10.46 11.36
C ALA A 227 -22.20 10.06 11.26
N GLY A 228 -21.29 10.79 11.93
CA GLY A 228 -19.85 10.54 11.89
C GLY A 228 -19.19 10.89 10.55
N VAL A 229 -19.79 11.78 9.76
CA VAL A 229 -19.24 12.24 8.46
C VAL A 229 -18.26 13.36 8.66
N ILE A 230 -18.48 14.20 9.67
CA ILE A 230 -17.60 15.31 10.04
C ILE A 230 -17.38 15.29 11.56
N ASP A 231 -16.23 15.83 11.97
CA ASP A 231 -15.99 16.27 13.33
C ASP A 231 -16.18 17.77 13.42
N SER A 232 -16.91 18.27 14.45
CA SER A 232 -17.09 19.69 14.62
C SER A 232 -16.73 20.16 16.02
N ARG A 233 -16.15 21.37 16.10
CA ARG A 233 -15.81 22.01 17.37
C ARG A 233 -16.27 23.46 17.39
N SER A 234 -17.23 23.77 18.27
CA SER A 234 -17.67 25.15 18.46
C SER A 234 -16.59 25.98 19.16
N LEU A 235 -16.27 27.13 18.56
CA LEU A 235 -15.35 28.15 19.12
C LEU A 235 -16.12 29.40 19.61
N GLY A 236 -17.38 29.24 19.96
CA GLY A 236 -18.25 30.30 20.43
C GLY A 236 -18.51 31.37 19.35
N MET A 237 -18.25 32.62 19.66
CA MET A 237 -18.46 33.72 18.69
C MET A 237 -17.50 33.70 17.50
N LYS A 238 -16.41 32.94 17.57
CA LYS A 238 -15.44 32.81 16.47
C LYS A 238 -15.93 31.91 15.35
N GLY A 239 -16.91 31.01 15.59
CA GLY A 239 -17.46 30.09 14.64
C GLY A 239 -17.34 28.63 15.05
N THR A 240 -17.45 27.74 14.07
CA THR A 240 -17.30 26.28 14.22
C THR A 240 -16.13 25.81 13.36
N PHE A 241 -15.21 25.10 13.94
CA PHE A 241 -14.15 24.42 13.22
C PHE A 241 -14.67 23.02 12.83
N ILE A 242 -14.44 22.66 11.57
CA ILE A 242 -14.83 21.35 10.99
C ILE A 242 -13.60 20.70 10.44
#